data_7aa410a4ab826fbd93288260daff26c1
#
_entry.id   7aa410a4ab826fbd93288260daff26c1
#
_cell.length_a   1.000
_cell.length_b   1.000
_cell.length_c   1.000
_cell.angle_alpha   90.00
_cell.angle_beta   90.00
_cell.angle_gamma   90.00
#
_symmetry.space_group_name_H-M   'P 1'
#
loop_
_entity.id
_entity.type
_entity.pdbx_description
1 polymer ?
#
loop_
_entity_poly.entity_id
_entity_poly.type
_entity_poly.pdbx_seq_one_letter_code
_entity_poly.pdbx_strand_id
1 'polypeptide(L)' 'MEVKDLKVGDKVNVDGCECTVKSIEKSKVAKQGKAKVRLVLDCEGKEKIMIKLETDEI' A
#
# COMPACT_ATOMS: atom_id res chain seq x y z
N MET A 1 -1.90 -1.18 11.14
CA MET A 1 -2.79 -1.78 10.14
C MET A 1 -1.96 -2.50 9.09
N GLU A 2 -2.28 -3.73 8.81
CA GLU A 2 -1.56 -4.48 7.79
C GLU A 2 -1.98 -4.04 6.39
N VAL A 3 -1.04 -4.15 5.46
CA VAL A 3 -1.29 -3.73 4.08
C VAL A 3 -2.50 -4.43 3.48
N LYS A 4 -2.70 -5.70 3.80
CA LYS A 4 -3.85 -6.45 3.27
C LYS A 4 -5.20 -5.87 3.67
N ASP A 5 -5.24 -5.09 4.74
CA ASP A 5 -6.48 -4.51 5.24
C ASP A 5 -6.75 -3.12 4.64
N LEU A 6 -5.83 -2.60 3.86
CA LEU A 6 -6.01 -1.30 3.23
C LEU A 6 -6.99 -1.37 2.08
N LYS A 7 -7.70 -0.27 1.88
CA LYS A 7 -8.64 -0.13 0.78
C LYS A 7 -8.41 1.19 0.08
N VAL A 8 -8.83 1.28 -1.16
CA VAL A 8 -8.78 2.53 -1.90
C VAL A 8 -9.60 3.58 -1.15
N GLY A 9 -8.99 4.74 -0.93
CA GLY A 9 -9.61 5.82 -0.17
C GLY A 9 -9.15 5.89 1.27
N ASP A 10 -8.46 4.86 1.77
CA ASP A 10 -7.94 4.90 3.13
C ASP A 10 -6.79 5.90 3.22
N LYS A 11 -6.64 6.46 4.41
CA LYS A 11 -5.54 7.39 4.68
C LYS A 11 -4.46 6.68 5.48
N VAL A 12 -3.23 6.88 5.06
CA VAL A 12 -2.08 6.30 5.74
C VAL A 12 -1.04 7.38 5.96
N ASN A 13 -0.23 7.21 6.98
CA ASN A 13 0.83 8.16 7.30
C ASN A 13 2.15 7.56 6.80
N VAL A 14 2.81 8.27 5.90
CA VAL A 14 4.09 7.81 5.34
C VAL A 14 5.10 8.95 5.50
N ASP A 15 6.19 8.66 6.20
CA ASP A 15 7.27 9.63 6.42
C ASP A 15 6.76 10.94 7.00
N GLY A 16 5.78 10.86 7.89
CA GLY A 16 5.22 12.07 8.50
C GLY A 16 4.19 12.79 7.66
N CYS A 17 3.87 12.28 6.47
CA CYS A 17 2.87 12.88 5.59
C CYS A 17 1.64 12.01 5.51
N GLU A 18 0.47 12.63 5.57
CA GLU A 18 -0.77 11.90 5.40
C GLU A 18 -1.03 11.69 3.92
N CYS A 19 -1.18 10.45 3.54
CA CYS A 19 -1.41 10.07 2.14
C CYS A 19 -2.73 9.33 2.00
N THR A 20 -3.33 9.42 0.83
CA THR A 20 -4.57 8.70 0.53
C THR A 20 -4.26 7.58 -0.46
N VAL A 21 -4.79 6.41 -0.19
CA VAL A 21 -4.59 5.26 -1.08
C VAL A 21 -5.43 5.46 -2.34
N LYS A 22 -4.77 5.55 -3.48
CA LYS A 22 -5.45 5.71 -4.77
C LYS A 22 -5.70 4.39 -5.46
N SER A 23 -4.77 3.45 -5.32
CA SER A 23 -4.90 2.18 -6.00
C SER A 23 -4.14 1.11 -5.24
N ILE A 24 -4.64 -0.10 -5.32
CA ILE A 24 -4.00 -1.26 -4.69
C ILE A 24 -3.98 -2.39 -5.71
N GLU A 25 -2.78 -2.90 -5.99
CA GLU A 25 -2.64 -4.05 -6.86
C GLU A 25 -1.95 -5.16 -6.09
N LYS A 26 -2.55 -6.33 -6.09
CA LYS A 26 -1.97 -7.50 -5.45
C LYS A 26 -1.34 -8.39 -6.51
N SER A 27 -0.06 -8.68 -6.35
CA SER A 27 0.63 -9.61 -7.21
C SER A 27 0.51 -11.00 -6.62
N LYS A 28 0.21 -11.98 -7.45
CA LYS A 28 0.22 -13.36 -7.01
C LYS A 28 1.66 -13.82 -6.99
N VAL A 29 2.18 -14.10 -5.81
CA VAL A 29 3.48 -14.72 -5.68
C VAL A 29 3.28 -16.20 -5.53
N ALA A 30 3.77 -16.93 -6.50
CA ALA A 30 3.40 -18.30 -6.64
C ALA A 30 4.02 -19.25 -5.63
N LYS A 31 5.20 -18.98 -5.11
CA LYS A 31 5.91 -20.04 -4.42
C LYS A 31 6.27 -19.79 -2.97
N GLN A 32 6.27 -18.57 -2.52
CA GLN A 32 6.74 -18.26 -1.17
C GLN A 32 5.62 -17.82 -0.25
N GLY A 33 4.42 -17.88 -0.69
CA GLY A 33 3.27 -17.63 0.16
C GLY A 33 3.04 -16.20 0.59
N LYS A 34 3.86 -15.27 0.20
CA LYS A 34 3.66 -13.87 0.56
C LYS A 34 3.46 -13.04 -0.69
N ALA A 35 2.26 -12.51 -0.83
CA ALA A 35 1.94 -11.67 -1.97
C ALA A 35 2.51 -10.28 -1.77
N LYS A 36 3.05 -9.73 -2.85
CA LYS A 36 3.47 -8.34 -2.84
C LYS A 36 2.29 -7.46 -3.24
N VAL A 37 2.16 -6.34 -2.57
CA VAL A 37 1.08 -5.40 -2.82
C VAL A 37 1.69 -4.09 -3.30
N ARG A 38 1.24 -3.64 -4.44
CA ARG A 38 1.67 -2.35 -4.98
C ARG A 38 0.63 -1.31 -4.59
N LEU A 39 1.09 -0.33 -3.84
CA LEU A 39 0.22 0.75 -3.37
C LEU A 39 0.55 2.03 -4.12
N VAL A 40 -0.47 2.66 -4.67
CA VAL A 40 -0.33 3.99 -5.25
C VAL A 40 -1.00 4.95 -4.29
N LEU A 41 -0.21 5.86 -3.75
CA LEU A 41 -0.66 6.80 -2.74
C LEU A 41 -0.60 8.22 -3.28
N ASP A 42 -1.55 9.04 -2.84
CA ASP A 42 -1.54 10.45 -3.15
C ASP A 42 -1.18 11.21 -1.88
N CYS A 43 0.02 11.75 -1.86
CA CYS A 43 0.55 12.47 -0.72
C CYS A 43 0.66 13.95 -1.06
N GLU A 44 -0.34 14.73 -0.65
CA GLU A 44 -0.34 16.18 -0.86
C GLU A 44 -0.14 16.57 -2.32
N GLY A 45 -0.87 15.91 -3.21
CA GLY A 45 -0.78 16.21 -4.64
C GLY A 45 0.35 15.50 -5.35
N LYS A 46 1.14 14.71 -4.65
CA LYS A 46 2.22 13.94 -5.27
C LYS A 46 1.88 12.46 -5.21
N GLU A 47 2.07 11.79 -6.31
CA GLU A 47 1.85 10.35 -6.38
C GLU A 47 3.08 9.61 -5.89
N LYS A 48 2.85 8.66 -5.00
CA LYS A 48 3.92 7.84 -4.46
C LYS A 48 3.55 6.38 -4.64
N ILE A 49 4.50 5.61 -5.14
CA ILE A 49 4.27 4.18 -5.35
C ILE A 49 5.14 3.41 -4.36
N MET A 50 4.51 2.50 -3.63
CA MET A 50 5.20 1.67 -2.65
C MET A 50 4.87 0.21 -2.90
N ILE A 51 5.88 -0.64 -2.74
CA ILE A 51 5.66 -2.07 -2.82
C ILE A 51 5.91 -2.65 -1.44
N LYS A 52 4.89 -3.30 -0.90
CA LYS A 52 4.92 -3.88 0.43
C LYS A 52 4.40 -5.31 0.37
N LEU A 53 4.74 -6.09 1.39
CA LEU A 53 4.12 -7.40 1.55
C LEU A 53 2.75 -7.22 2.18
N GLU A 54 1.86 -8.16 1.93
CA GLU A 54 0.49 -8.05 2.47
C GLU A 54 0.46 -8.05 4.00
N THR A 55 1.48 -8.60 4.64
CA THR A 55 1.57 -8.63 6.10
C THR A 55 2.35 -7.46 6.67
N ASP A 56 2.88 -6.59 5.83
CA ASP A 56 3.62 -5.43 6.33
C ASP A 56 2.68 -4.45 7.02
N GLU A 57 3.23 -3.75 8.00
CA GLU A 57 2.48 -2.72 8.72
C GLU A 57 2.67 -1.35 8.09
N ILE A 58 1.63 -0.60 8.10
CA ILE A 58 1.67 0.81 7.71
C ILE A 58 1.22 1.68 8.84
#